data_32130f9ed8cef069965a50ca1802ed6e
#
_entry.id   32130f9ed8cef069965a50ca1802ed6e
#
_cell.length_a   1.000
_cell.length_b   1.000
_cell.length_c   1.000
_cell.angle_alpha   90.00
_cell.angle_beta   90.00
_cell.angle_gamma   90.00
#
_symmetry.space_group_name_H-M   'P 1'
#
loop_
_entity.id
_entity.type
_entity.pdbx_description
1 polymer ?
#
loop_
_entity_poly.entity_id
_entity_poly.type
_entity_poly.pdbx_seq_one_letter_code
_entity_poly.pdbx_strand_id
1 'polypeptide(L)'
;MIQFRFHLITILSTTIAFCHPFGAAGAEPTEDWKPLFNGKNLDGWNVIIDNSKSDDPNHLVQIENGVIHMYKNAEPNSKQPAGYIETQKKYSNYHLRIQYMWGTNRFVPRTKDRRDAGLLYHIGGNDGVWPKCVECQIQENDVGDIFMIHTRATALIDPAKTNEPVFLDPSQGGIEFLRGMAGAGGDYARVIRNPMNEHDGWNTVEIIVHGDEVTYLVNGKVNNRLTKITQMKDGEWVPLKEGKIGLQLEYAEVYYRNIEIQELKP
;
A
#
# COMPACT_ATOMS: atom_id res chain seq x y z
N MET A 1 -22.65 -43.97 70.51
CA MET A 1 -21.44 -43.39 69.96
C MET A 1 -21.68 -43.13 68.48
N ILE A 2 -22.01 -41.87 68.11
CA ILE A 2 -22.40 -41.49 66.77
C ILE A 2 -21.16 -40.78 66.14
N GLN A 3 -20.59 -41.37 65.08
CA GLN A 3 -19.47 -40.78 64.36
C GLN A 3 -20.00 -39.84 63.25
N PHE A 4 -19.69 -38.56 63.32
CA PHE A 4 -19.88 -37.59 62.25
C PHE A 4 -18.72 -37.66 61.29
N ARG A 5 -18.98 -37.97 60.02
CA ARG A 5 -18.03 -37.84 58.89
C ARG A 5 -18.20 -36.46 58.29
N PHE A 6 -17.13 -35.64 58.40
CA PHE A 6 -17.02 -34.39 57.64
C PHE A 6 -16.57 -34.70 56.21
N HIS A 7 -17.37 -34.29 55.22
CA HIS A 7 -16.96 -34.26 53.82
C HIS A 7 -16.36 -32.90 53.54
N LEU A 8 -15.09 -32.88 53.16
CA LEU A 8 -14.38 -31.70 52.70
C LEU A 8 -14.74 -31.50 51.23
N ILE A 9 -15.50 -30.44 50.90
CA ILE A 9 -15.78 -30.03 49.52
C ILE A 9 -14.65 -29.10 49.10
N THR A 10 -13.77 -29.58 48.20
CA THR A 10 -12.74 -28.76 47.57
C THR A 10 -13.39 -28.05 46.41
N ILE A 11 -13.58 -26.75 46.53
CA ILE A 11 -14.02 -25.87 45.43
C ILE A 11 -12.80 -25.56 44.57
N LEU A 12 -12.77 -26.19 43.40
CA LEU A 12 -11.76 -25.90 42.37
C LEU A 12 -12.21 -24.65 41.61
N SER A 13 -11.64 -23.48 41.91
CA SER A 13 -11.87 -22.23 41.18
C SER A 13 -11.08 -22.27 39.89
N THR A 14 -11.77 -22.61 38.81
CA THR A 14 -11.25 -22.43 37.42
C THR A 14 -11.31 -20.96 37.07
N THR A 15 -10.17 -20.29 37.13
CA THR A 15 -9.98 -18.97 36.51
C THR A 15 -9.97 -19.14 35.02
N ILE A 16 -11.10 -18.84 34.35
CA ILE A 16 -11.15 -18.72 32.89
C ILE A 16 -10.49 -17.40 32.54
N ALA A 17 -9.25 -17.47 32.06
CA ALA A 17 -8.60 -16.35 31.43
C ALA A 17 -9.33 -16.06 30.13
N PHE A 18 -10.13 -14.99 30.10
CA PHE A 18 -10.64 -14.45 28.85
C PHE A 18 -9.45 -13.86 28.07
N CYS A 19 -8.89 -14.65 27.16
CA CYS A 19 -8.11 -14.12 26.05
C CYS A 19 -9.08 -13.29 25.20
N HIS A 20 -9.01 -11.96 25.33
CA HIS A 20 -9.62 -11.07 24.36
C HIS A 20 -8.81 -11.25 23.07
N PRO A 21 -9.42 -11.68 21.95
CA PRO A 21 -8.73 -11.57 20.69
C PRO A 21 -8.51 -10.06 20.45
N PHE A 22 -7.28 -9.67 20.17
CA PHE A 22 -6.98 -8.40 19.53
C PHE A 22 -7.65 -8.44 18.15
N GLY A 23 -8.97 -8.24 18.14
CA GLY A 23 -9.69 -7.89 16.95
C GLY A 23 -9.22 -6.49 16.59
N ALA A 24 -8.61 -6.33 15.42
CA ALA A 24 -8.61 -5.04 14.79
C ALA A 24 -10.07 -4.58 14.81
N ALA A 25 -10.36 -3.54 15.59
CA ALA A 25 -11.64 -2.85 15.54
C ALA A 25 -11.73 -2.24 14.14
N GLY A 26 -12.16 -3.04 13.17
CA GLY A 26 -12.43 -2.58 11.83
C GLY A 26 -13.53 -1.55 11.97
N ALA A 27 -13.23 -0.29 11.66
CA ALA A 27 -14.26 0.72 11.55
C ALA A 27 -15.30 0.20 10.56
N GLU A 28 -16.56 0.17 10.97
CA GLU A 28 -17.66 -0.18 10.08
C GLU A 28 -17.65 0.77 8.87
N PRO A 29 -17.82 0.25 7.63
CA PRO A 29 -17.90 1.10 6.45
C PRO A 29 -18.98 2.15 6.62
N THR A 30 -18.68 3.40 6.28
CA THR A 30 -19.67 4.50 6.38
C THR A 30 -20.49 4.65 5.12
N GLU A 31 -19.95 4.17 4.02
CA GLU A 31 -20.54 4.34 2.69
C GLU A 31 -20.26 3.09 1.82
N ASP A 32 -21.07 2.95 0.77
CA ASP A 32 -20.86 1.93 -0.25
C ASP A 32 -19.59 2.20 -1.08
N TRP A 33 -19.07 1.19 -1.74
CA TRP A 33 -17.99 1.32 -2.69
C TRP A 33 -18.34 2.31 -3.80
N LYS A 34 -17.47 3.29 -4.04
CA LYS A 34 -17.61 4.30 -5.10
C LYS A 34 -16.48 4.15 -6.10
N PRO A 35 -16.76 4.29 -7.41
CA PRO A 35 -15.69 4.32 -8.40
C PRO A 35 -14.83 5.57 -8.17
N LEU A 36 -13.52 5.35 -7.96
CA LEU A 36 -12.52 6.42 -7.93
C LEU A 36 -12.08 6.78 -9.36
N PHE A 37 -12.19 5.83 -10.28
CA PHE A 37 -12.02 6.01 -11.73
C PHE A 37 -13.35 5.75 -12.45
N ASN A 38 -13.77 6.69 -13.29
CA ASN A 38 -15.09 6.66 -13.95
C ASN A 38 -15.16 5.73 -15.17
N GLY A 39 -14.05 5.09 -15.55
CA GLY A 39 -13.95 4.19 -16.72
C GLY A 39 -13.96 4.89 -18.08
N LYS A 40 -13.96 6.21 -18.15
CA LYS A 40 -14.12 6.98 -19.41
C LYS A 40 -13.00 7.96 -19.66
N ASN A 41 -12.56 8.67 -18.62
CA ASN A 41 -11.53 9.71 -18.71
C ASN A 41 -10.85 9.89 -17.34
N LEU A 42 -9.86 10.79 -17.27
CA LEU A 42 -9.13 11.11 -16.05
C LEU A 42 -9.75 12.28 -15.24
N ASP A 43 -11.07 12.49 -15.32
CA ASP A 43 -11.73 13.47 -14.45
C ASP A 43 -11.46 13.13 -12.96
N GLY A 44 -11.01 14.12 -12.21
CA GLY A 44 -10.61 13.93 -10.80
C GLY A 44 -9.17 13.46 -10.60
N TRP A 45 -8.40 13.28 -11.68
CA TRP A 45 -6.99 12.91 -11.65
C TRP A 45 -6.11 13.97 -12.31
N ASN A 46 -4.86 14.07 -11.88
CA ASN A 46 -3.78 14.79 -12.55
C ASN A 46 -2.79 13.78 -13.10
N VAL A 47 -2.12 14.13 -14.20
CA VAL A 47 -1.02 13.34 -14.79
C VAL A 47 0.29 14.05 -14.48
N ILE A 48 1.28 13.34 -13.95
CA ILE A 48 2.63 13.84 -13.65
C ILE A 48 3.62 12.94 -14.36
N ILE A 49 4.25 13.44 -15.43
CA ILE A 49 5.24 12.70 -16.22
C ILE A 49 6.48 13.57 -16.37
N ASP A 50 7.65 12.97 -16.19
CA ASP A 50 8.97 13.61 -16.36
C ASP A 50 9.08 14.97 -15.65
N ASN A 51 8.62 15.03 -14.38
CA ASN A 51 8.56 16.25 -13.56
C ASN A 51 7.68 17.38 -14.12
N SER A 52 6.96 17.15 -15.22
CA SER A 52 5.94 18.08 -15.71
C SER A 52 4.64 17.90 -14.91
N LYS A 53 3.99 19.02 -14.59
CA LYS A 53 2.71 18.99 -13.89
C LYS A 53 1.58 18.91 -14.91
N SER A 54 0.76 17.85 -14.79
CA SER A 54 -0.50 17.70 -15.53
C SER A 54 -0.35 17.72 -17.06
N ASP A 55 0.76 17.17 -17.56
CA ASP A 55 1.01 17.08 -19.00
C ASP A 55 1.47 15.68 -19.40
N ASP A 56 0.88 15.17 -20.48
CA ASP A 56 1.22 13.90 -21.14
C ASP A 56 1.32 14.12 -22.65
N PRO A 57 2.36 14.83 -23.11
CA PRO A 57 2.50 15.20 -24.53
C PRO A 57 2.64 14.00 -25.46
N ASN A 58 3.08 12.86 -24.95
CA ASN A 58 3.24 11.62 -25.70
C ASN A 58 2.02 10.69 -25.60
N HIS A 59 0.98 11.12 -24.90
CA HIS A 59 -0.23 10.33 -24.69
C HIS A 59 0.06 8.90 -24.18
N LEU A 60 0.94 8.80 -23.16
CA LEU A 60 1.36 7.53 -22.58
C LEU A 60 0.26 6.90 -21.70
N VAL A 61 -0.64 7.75 -21.16
CA VAL A 61 -1.79 7.30 -20.36
C VAL A 61 -3.04 7.36 -21.21
N GLN A 62 -3.57 6.21 -21.59
CA GLN A 62 -4.79 6.11 -22.41
C GLN A 62 -5.87 5.31 -21.69
N ILE A 63 -7.13 5.59 -22.03
CA ILE A 63 -8.28 4.89 -21.50
C ILE A 63 -9.02 4.19 -22.62
N GLU A 64 -9.15 2.88 -22.51
CA GLU A 64 -9.84 2.04 -23.47
C GLU A 64 -10.73 1.03 -22.73
N ASN A 65 -12.01 0.98 -23.08
CA ASN A 65 -12.96 0.00 -22.53
C ASN A 65 -12.98 -0.08 -20.99
N GLY A 66 -12.87 1.05 -20.30
CA GLY A 66 -12.86 1.10 -18.83
C GLY A 66 -11.53 0.74 -18.18
N VAL A 67 -10.45 0.65 -18.96
CA VAL A 67 -9.11 0.31 -18.52
C VAL A 67 -8.18 1.49 -18.78
N ILE A 68 -7.37 1.85 -17.78
CA ILE A 68 -6.24 2.76 -17.94
C ILE A 68 -5.07 1.93 -18.46
N HIS A 69 -4.55 2.29 -19.63
CA HIS A 69 -3.41 1.65 -20.27
C HIS A 69 -2.20 2.59 -20.21
N MET A 70 -1.20 2.24 -19.39
CA MET A 70 0.03 2.98 -19.26
C MET A 70 1.02 2.58 -20.37
N TYR A 71 1.68 3.56 -20.97
CA TYR A 71 2.59 3.43 -22.11
C TYR A 71 1.95 2.93 -23.42
N LYS A 72 0.64 3.15 -23.59
CA LYS A 72 -0.11 2.69 -24.78
C LYS A 72 0.56 3.04 -26.11
N ASN A 73 1.07 4.26 -26.25
CA ASN A 73 1.63 4.77 -27.49
C ASN A 73 3.17 4.72 -27.54
N ALA A 74 3.80 4.08 -26.54
CA ALA A 74 5.24 3.98 -26.48
C ALA A 74 5.78 2.84 -27.35
N GLU A 75 6.79 3.13 -28.16
CA GLU A 75 7.49 2.09 -28.93
C GLU A 75 8.23 1.14 -28.00
N PRO A 76 8.09 -0.18 -28.13
CA PRO A 76 8.78 -1.15 -27.29
C PRO A 76 10.30 -0.92 -27.27
N ASN A 77 10.92 -1.06 -26.09
CA ASN A 77 12.35 -0.85 -25.85
C ASN A 77 12.86 0.58 -26.09
N SER A 78 11.99 1.55 -26.38
CA SER A 78 12.38 2.95 -26.49
C SER A 78 12.63 3.58 -25.12
N LYS A 79 13.29 4.75 -25.09
CA LYS A 79 13.46 5.55 -23.88
C LYS A 79 12.14 6.25 -23.58
N GLN A 80 11.60 5.99 -22.39
CA GLN A 80 10.37 6.61 -21.90
C GLN A 80 10.59 7.30 -20.55
N PRO A 81 9.80 8.33 -20.22
CA PRO A 81 9.80 8.91 -18.88
C PRO A 81 9.04 8.01 -17.90
N ALA A 82 9.37 8.13 -16.61
CA ALA A 82 8.52 7.66 -15.53
C ALA A 82 7.51 8.73 -15.11
N GLY A 83 6.50 8.32 -14.33
CA GLY A 83 5.49 9.22 -13.81
C GLY A 83 4.42 8.51 -13.01
N TYR A 84 3.34 9.21 -12.75
CA TYR A 84 2.14 8.67 -12.12
C TYR A 84 0.91 9.53 -12.46
N ILE A 85 -0.27 8.95 -12.29
CA ILE A 85 -1.49 9.73 -12.16
C ILE A 85 -1.86 9.83 -10.69
N GLU A 86 -2.41 10.96 -10.25
CA GLU A 86 -2.82 11.14 -8.86
C GLU A 86 -4.22 11.73 -8.73
N THR A 87 -4.93 11.38 -7.68
CA THR A 87 -6.22 12.01 -7.38
C THR A 87 -6.06 13.51 -7.08
N GLN A 88 -7.03 14.33 -7.49
CA GLN A 88 -7.07 15.75 -7.11
C GLN A 88 -7.43 15.90 -5.63
N LYS A 89 -8.31 15.04 -5.11
CA LYS A 89 -8.74 14.99 -3.70
C LYS A 89 -7.72 14.22 -2.85
N LYS A 90 -7.57 14.61 -1.59
CA LYS A 90 -6.85 13.85 -0.56
C LYS A 90 -7.83 12.95 0.22
N TYR A 91 -7.28 11.88 0.78
CA TYR A 91 -8.02 10.88 1.56
C TYR A 91 -7.24 10.53 2.83
N SER A 92 -7.94 10.15 3.91
CA SER A 92 -7.34 9.80 5.21
C SER A 92 -7.77 8.44 5.74
N ASN A 93 -9.08 8.14 5.72
CA ASN A 93 -9.62 6.88 6.21
C ASN A 93 -10.43 6.23 5.10
N TYR A 94 -9.94 5.14 4.56
CA TYR A 94 -10.57 4.50 3.41
C TYR A 94 -10.10 3.06 3.21
N HIS A 95 -10.92 2.28 2.51
CA HIS A 95 -10.54 1.04 1.88
C HIS A 95 -10.50 1.28 0.36
N LEU A 96 -9.35 1.14 -0.23
CA LEU A 96 -9.13 1.24 -1.68
C LEU A 96 -8.88 -0.14 -2.23
N ARG A 97 -9.47 -0.45 -3.38
CA ARG A 97 -9.11 -1.60 -4.19
C ARG A 97 -8.87 -1.20 -5.63
N ILE A 98 -7.86 -1.80 -6.23
CA ILE A 98 -7.55 -1.63 -7.64
C ILE A 98 -7.28 -2.99 -8.26
N GLN A 99 -7.53 -3.12 -9.55
CA GLN A 99 -7.02 -4.25 -10.32
C GLN A 99 -5.92 -3.76 -11.27
N TYR A 100 -4.82 -4.52 -11.33
CA TYR A 100 -3.76 -4.30 -12.31
C TYR A 100 -3.46 -5.59 -13.08
N MET A 101 -2.89 -5.43 -14.26
CA MET A 101 -2.36 -6.51 -15.09
C MET A 101 -1.13 -6.01 -15.85
N TRP A 102 -0.12 -6.84 -15.95
CA TRP A 102 1.06 -6.52 -16.74
C TRP A 102 0.81 -6.64 -18.23
N GLY A 103 1.31 -5.66 -19.01
CA GLY A 103 1.52 -5.80 -20.43
C GLY A 103 2.81 -6.52 -20.77
N THR A 104 3.19 -6.54 -22.03
CA THR A 104 4.39 -7.24 -22.52
C THR A 104 5.59 -6.33 -22.71
N ASN A 105 5.36 -5.02 -22.91
CA ASN A 105 6.39 -4.07 -23.27
C ASN A 105 7.16 -3.57 -22.04
N ARG A 106 8.45 -3.37 -22.23
CA ARG A 106 9.37 -2.73 -21.27
C ARG A 106 10.12 -1.62 -21.99
N PHE A 107 10.56 -0.62 -21.21
CA PHE A 107 11.15 0.60 -21.74
C PHE A 107 12.51 0.89 -21.10
N VAL A 108 13.36 1.59 -21.83
CA VAL A 108 14.63 2.08 -21.30
C VAL A 108 14.34 3.11 -20.19
N PRO A 109 15.02 2.98 -19.02
CA PRO A 109 16.26 2.23 -18.77
C PRO A 109 16.07 0.77 -18.30
N ARG A 110 14.84 0.29 -18.10
CA ARG A 110 14.54 -0.98 -17.38
C ARG A 110 14.06 -2.13 -18.29
N THR A 111 14.55 -2.22 -19.52
CA THR A 111 14.10 -3.23 -20.51
C THR A 111 14.36 -4.69 -20.11
N LYS A 112 15.31 -4.94 -19.18
CA LYS A 112 15.66 -6.28 -18.70
C LYS A 112 15.27 -6.51 -17.24
N ASP A 113 14.79 -5.50 -16.57
CA ASP A 113 14.40 -5.58 -15.18
C ASP A 113 12.99 -6.18 -15.03
N ARG A 114 12.60 -6.52 -13.81
CA ARG A 114 11.20 -6.84 -13.50
C ARG A 114 10.32 -5.67 -13.89
N ARG A 115 9.09 -5.95 -14.36
CA ARG A 115 8.09 -4.91 -14.61
C ARG A 115 7.79 -4.20 -13.32
N ASP A 116 7.68 -2.88 -13.37
CA ASP A 116 7.57 -2.04 -12.19
C ASP A 116 6.47 -0.99 -12.34
N ALA A 117 5.77 -0.79 -11.26
CA ALA A 117 4.73 0.21 -11.03
C ALA A 117 4.46 0.30 -9.53
N GLY A 118 3.58 1.20 -9.09
CA GLY A 118 3.24 1.34 -7.67
C GLY A 118 1.86 1.94 -7.44
N LEU A 119 1.27 1.58 -6.31
CA LEU A 119 0.13 2.27 -5.73
C LEU A 119 0.66 3.22 -4.65
N LEU A 120 0.72 4.51 -4.98
CA LEU A 120 1.16 5.56 -4.08
C LEU A 120 0.01 6.06 -3.22
N TYR A 121 0.26 6.34 -1.95
CA TYR A 121 -0.73 6.96 -1.09
C TYR A 121 -0.08 7.93 -0.09
N HIS A 122 -0.89 8.77 0.53
CA HIS A 122 -0.38 9.89 1.34
C HIS A 122 0.58 10.81 0.57
N ILE A 123 0.37 10.97 -0.74
CA ILE A 123 1.16 11.90 -1.55
C ILE A 123 0.96 13.31 -0.98
N GLY A 124 2.04 13.92 -0.53
CA GLY A 124 2.06 15.15 0.25
C GLY A 124 2.71 16.35 -0.41
N GLY A 125 2.86 16.41 -1.71
CA GLY A 125 3.49 17.55 -2.39
C GLY A 125 3.83 17.24 -3.84
N ASN A 126 4.35 18.23 -4.54
CA ASN A 126 4.79 18.10 -5.93
C ASN A 126 6.31 17.94 -5.96
N ASP A 127 6.81 16.82 -5.53
CA ASP A 127 8.23 16.53 -5.42
C ASP A 127 8.78 15.78 -6.66
N GLY A 128 8.18 16.01 -7.84
CA GLY A 128 8.56 15.36 -9.09
C GLY A 128 7.93 13.98 -9.26
N VAL A 129 8.58 13.11 -10.05
CA VAL A 129 8.09 11.74 -10.34
C VAL A 129 8.25 10.76 -9.18
N TRP A 130 8.98 11.14 -8.14
CA TRP A 130 9.14 10.41 -6.87
C TRP A 130 8.68 11.31 -5.72
N PRO A 131 7.37 11.51 -5.55
CA PRO A 131 6.84 12.39 -4.52
C PRO A 131 7.08 11.80 -3.13
N LYS A 132 7.06 12.66 -2.11
CA LYS A 132 6.97 12.20 -0.74
C LYS A 132 5.66 11.45 -0.53
N CYS A 133 5.75 10.15 -0.23
CA CYS A 133 4.59 9.27 -0.05
C CYS A 133 4.99 7.95 0.62
N VAL A 134 4.02 7.08 0.78
CA VAL A 134 4.24 5.65 0.98
C VAL A 134 3.72 4.91 -0.24
N GLU A 135 4.41 3.87 -0.65
CA GLU A 135 4.07 3.07 -1.80
C GLU A 135 3.77 1.63 -1.39
N CYS A 136 2.64 1.12 -1.87
CA CYS A 136 2.39 -0.30 -1.99
C CYS A 136 2.91 -0.73 -3.36
N GLN A 137 4.06 -1.38 -3.35
CA GLN A 137 4.78 -1.76 -4.56
C GLN A 137 3.94 -2.69 -5.44
N ILE A 138 3.94 -2.39 -6.74
CA ILE A 138 3.43 -3.25 -7.80
C ILE A 138 4.62 -3.54 -8.71
N GLN A 139 5.54 -4.36 -8.24
CA GLN A 139 6.65 -4.88 -9.05
C GLN A 139 6.50 -6.38 -9.20
N GLU A 140 6.80 -6.90 -10.38
CA GLU A 140 6.71 -8.31 -10.71
C GLU A 140 7.44 -9.17 -9.66
N ASN A 141 6.71 -10.05 -8.97
CA ASN A 141 7.11 -10.87 -7.83
C ASN A 141 7.41 -10.12 -6.52
N ASP A 142 7.16 -8.80 -6.44
CA ASP A 142 7.39 -8.00 -5.22
C ASP A 142 6.13 -7.22 -4.79
N VAL A 143 4.96 -7.58 -5.31
CA VAL A 143 3.69 -6.89 -5.05
C VAL A 143 3.31 -6.93 -3.58
N GLY A 144 3.07 -5.75 -3.00
CA GLY A 144 2.75 -5.57 -1.59
C GLY A 144 3.97 -5.29 -0.72
N ASP A 145 5.18 -5.17 -1.29
CA ASP A 145 6.29 -4.55 -0.56
C ASP A 145 5.93 -3.11 -0.20
N ILE A 146 6.46 -2.64 0.89
CA ILE A 146 6.32 -1.24 1.30
C ILE A 146 7.58 -0.49 0.90
N PHE A 147 7.40 0.65 0.22
CA PHE A 147 8.45 1.65 0.05
C PHE A 147 8.04 2.95 0.74
N MET A 148 8.89 3.44 1.62
CA MET A 148 8.73 4.71 2.33
C MET A 148 9.59 5.77 1.64
N ILE A 149 8.98 6.58 0.78
CA ILE A 149 9.65 7.62 -0.02
C ILE A 149 9.57 8.94 0.76
N HIS A 150 10.70 9.43 1.26
CA HIS A 150 10.79 10.61 2.14
C HIS A 150 9.86 10.56 3.36
N THR A 151 9.50 9.34 3.80
CA THR A 151 8.67 9.08 4.97
C THR A 151 9.31 8.02 5.85
N ARG A 152 8.74 7.77 7.02
CA ARG A 152 9.07 6.61 7.85
C ARG A 152 7.81 6.09 8.57
N ALA A 153 7.86 4.84 8.98
CA ALA A 153 6.77 4.20 9.70
C ALA A 153 7.28 3.07 10.58
N THR A 154 6.44 2.60 11.48
CA THR A 154 6.65 1.35 12.21
C THR A 154 6.05 0.21 11.39
N ALA A 155 6.87 -0.75 10.98
CA ALA A 155 6.46 -1.97 10.32
C ALA A 155 6.38 -3.14 11.32
N LEU A 156 5.61 -4.16 10.99
CA LEU A 156 5.59 -5.43 11.72
C LEU A 156 6.50 -6.41 10.97
N ILE A 157 7.54 -6.92 11.62
CA ILE A 157 8.54 -7.74 10.93
C ILE A 157 8.93 -9.00 11.70
N ASP A 158 9.47 -9.97 10.98
CA ASP A 158 10.19 -11.10 11.54
C ASP A 158 11.44 -10.61 12.30
N PRO A 159 11.58 -10.87 13.61
CA PRO A 159 12.74 -10.43 14.40
C PRO A 159 14.07 -11.00 13.89
N ALA A 160 14.05 -12.11 13.13
CA ALA A 160 15.24 -12.69 12.52
C ALA A 160 15.64 -12.00 11.18
N LYS A 161 14.85 -11.06 10.67
CA LYS A 161 15.00 -10.43 9.34
C LYS A 161 15.19 -8.90 9.39
N THR A 162 15.84 -8.37 10.42
CA THR A 162 15.99 -6.92 10.60
C THR A 162 16.84 -6.21 9.56
N ASN A 163 17.78 -6.91 8.91
CA ASN A 163 18.62 -6.34 7.84
C ASN A 163 17.86 -6.20 6.52
N GLU A 164 17.04 -7.18 6.19
CA GLU A 164 16.07 -7.15 5.11
C GLU A 164 14.68 -7.39 5.71
N PRO A 165 14.02 -6.35 6.23
CA PRO A 165 12.79 -6.51 6.98
C PRO A 165 11.71 -7.20 6.16
N VAL A 166 11.19 -8.32 6.67
CA VAL A 166 10.11 -9.10 6.07
C VAL A 166 8.92 -9.06 7.00
N PHE A 167 7.75 -8.77 6.47
CA PHE A 167 6.51 -8.75 7.23
C PHE A 167 6.26 -10.07 7.96
N LEU A 168 5.92 -9.98 9.24
CA LEU A 168 5.41 -11.07 10.05
C LEU A 168 4.29 -10.55 10.95
N ASP A 169 3.13 -11.21 10.88
CA ASP A 169 1.99 -10.85 11.71
C ASP A 169 2.30 -11.03 13.22
N PRO A 170 1.83 -10.15 14.10
CA PRO A 170 2.05 -10.29 15.55
C PRO A 170 1.58 -11.62 16.14
N SER A 171 0.51 -12.21 15.60
CA SER A 171 0.02 -13.53 16.01
C SER A 171 1.02 -14.66 15.70
N GLN A 172 1.97 -14.39 14.81
CA GLN A 172 3.06 -15.31 14.42
C GLN A 172 4.42 -14.93 15.05
N GLY A 173 4.44 -13.95 15.96
CA GLY A 173 5.66 -13.48 16.63
C GLY A 173 6.32 -12.26 15.97
N GLY A 174 5.63 -11.56 15.08
CA GLY A 174 6.09 -10.30 14.50
C GLY A 174 6.28 -9.22 15.55
N ILE A 175 7.31 -8.39 15.38
CA ILE A 175 7.65 -7.28 16.27
C ILE A 175 7.54 -5.94 15.55
N GLU A 176 7.30 -4.86 16.32
CA GLU A 176 7.39 -3.50 15.82
C GLU A 176 8.84 -3.13 15.46
N PHE A 177 9.04 -2.56 14.27
CA PHE A 177 10.34 -2.13 13.78
C PHE A 177 10.20 -0.78 13.06
N LEU A 178 10.86 0.24 13.61
CA LEU A 178 10.88 1.55 12.98
C LEU A 178 11.75 1.50 11.71
N ARG A 179 11.16 1.80 10.56
CA ARG A 179 11.83 1.83 9.27
C ARG A 179 11.53 3.16 8.55
N GLY A 180 12.47 3.62 7.75
CA GLY A 180 12.29 4.81 6.93
C GLY A 180 13.57 5.57 6.72
N MET A 181 13.47 6.67 6.02
CA MET A 181 14.62 7.50 5.72
C MET A 181 15.15 8.18 6.98
N ALA A 182 16.36 7.84 7.36
CA ALA A 182 17.10 8.50 8.42
C ALA A 182 18.12 9.46 7.78
N GLY A 183 17.69 10.68 7.47
CA GLY A 183 18.61 11.73 7.02
C GLY A 183 18.97 11.70 5.53
N ALA A 184 19.72 12.73 5.10
CA ALA A 184 20.13 12.93 3.72
C ALA A 184 21.00 11.78 3.21
N GLY A 185 20.52 11.03 2.24
CA GLY A 185 21.34 10.07 1.50
C GLY A 185 20.68 8.76 1.05
N GLY A 186 19.46 8.49 1.45
CA GLY A 186 18.70 7.35 0.94
C GLY A 186 17.35 7.79 0.37
N ASP A 187 17.01 7.35 -0.81
CA ASP A 187 15.79 7.82 -1.47
C ASP A 187 14.54 7.10 -0.96
N TYR A 188 14.69 5.90 -0.40
CA TYR A 188 13.59 5.11 0.16
C TYR A 188 14.04 4.08 1.19
N ALA A 189 13.07 3.55 1.97
CA ALA A 189 13.24 2.38 2.82
C ALA A 189 12.19 1.33 2.47
N ARG A 190 12.58 0.05 2.48
CA ARG A 190 11.75 -1.08 2.05
C ARG A 190 11.40 -2.02 3.20
N VAL A 191 10.18 -2.57 3.18
CA VAL A 191 9.77 -3.75 3.96
C VAL A 191 9.15 -4.77 3.01
N ILE A 192 9.69 -5.98 3.04
CA ILE A 192 9.30 -7.05 2.13
C ILE A 192 7.97 -7.66 2.59
N ARG A 193 7.04 -7.87 1.64
CA ARG A 193 5.76 -8.56 1.85
C ARG A 193 5.94 -10.03 2.27
N ASN A 194 4.95 -10.55 2.95
CA ASN A 194 4.85 -11.97 3.26
C ASN A 194 3.39 -12.34 3.59
N PRO A 195 2.76 -13.25 2.85
CA PRO A 195 3.27 -14.01 1.71
C PRO A 195 3.24 -13.21 0.40
N MET A 196 3.92 -13.73 -0.63
CA MET A 196 3.76 -13.28 -2.00
C MET A 196 2.52 -13.95 -2.60
N ASN A 197 1.60 -13.14 -3.16
CA ASN A 197 0.30 -13.62 -3.65
C ASN A 197 -0.03 -13.17 -5.08
N GLU A 198 0.93 -12.61 -5.82
CA GLU A 198 0.77 -12.26 -7.23
C GLU A 198 0.59 -13.52 -8.08
N HIS A 199 -0.19 -13.41 -9.16
CA HIS A 199 -0.37 -14.44 -10.17
C HIS A 199 -0.47 -13.82 -11.57
N ASP A 200 -0.47 -14.65 -12.61
CA ASP A 200 -0.65 -14.19 -13.99
C ASP A 200 -2.05 -13.59 -14.20
N GLY A 201 -2.11 -12.59 -15.10
CA GLY A 201 -3.35 -11.88 -15.44
C GLY A 201 -3.71 -10.78 -14.45
N TRP A 202 -5.01 -10.59 -14.21
CA TRP A 202 -5.51 -9.53 -13.34
C TRP A 202 -5.31 -9.87 -11.86
N ASN A 203 -4.61 -9.00 -11.15
CA ASN A 203 -4.43 -9.07 -9.70
C ASN A 203 -5.21 -7.95 -9.02
N THR A 204 -5.68 -8.19 -7.80
CA THR A 204 -6.32 -7.18 -6.96
C THR A 204 -5.36 -6.77 -5.85
N VAL A 205 -5.07 -5.47 -5.77
CA VAL A 205 -4.35 -4.86 -4.65
C VAL A 205 -5.33 -4.02 -3.86
N GLU A 206 -5.29 -4.17 -2.54
CA GLU A 206 -6.13 -3.41 -1.62
C GLU A 206 -5.27 -2.78 -0.53
N ILE A 207 -5.61 -1.56 -0.14
CA ILE A 207 -5.07 -0.91 1.05
C ILE A 207 -6.22 -0.43 1.93
N ILE A 208 -6.15 -0.79 3.23
CA ILE A 208 -7.08 -0.30 4.25
C ILE A 208 -6.31 0.71 5.09
N VAL A 209 -6.73 1.95 5.04
CA VAL A 209 -6.04 3.09 5.64
C VAL A 209 -6.88 3.71 6.75
N HIS A 210 -6.29 3.84 7.93
CA HIS A 210 -6.83 4.57 9.07
C HIS A 210 -5.82 5.61 9.54
N GLY A 211 -5.88 6.81 8.93
CA GLY A 211 -4.90 7.86 9.20
C GLY A 211 -3.47 7.39 8.89
N ASP A 212 -2.68 7.17 9.93
CA ASP A 212 -1.28 6.73 9.86
C ASP A 212 -1.06 5.22 10.05
N GLU A 213 -2.13 4.42 9.89
CA GLU A 213 -2.08 2.95 9.91
C GLU A 213 -2.58 2.38 8.59
N VAL A 214 -1.92 1.38 8.08
CA VAL A 214 -2.27 0.78 6.78
C VAL A 214 -2.05 -0.73 6.79
N THR A 215 -3.00 -1.45 6.19
CA THR A 215 -2.91 -2.88 5.89
C THR A 215 -2.98 -3.09 4.39
N TYR A 216 -2.07 -3.89 3.83
CA TYR A 216 -2.06 -4.29 2.43
C TYR A 216 -2.62 -5.69 2.24
N LEU A 217 -3.45 -5.85 1.21
CA LEU A 217 -3.91 -7.15 0.76
C LEU A 217 -3.59 -7.30 -0.74
N VAL A 218 -3.10 -8.48 -1.10
CA VAL A 218 -2.93 -8.87 -2.49
C VAL A 218 -3.75 -10.14 -2.72
N ASN A 219 -4.69 -10.07 -3.68
CA ASN A 219 -5.63 -11.14 -3.98
C ASN A 219 -6.35 -11.67 -2.71
N GLY A 220 -6.83 -10.72 -1.88
CA GLY A 220 -7.59 -10.98 -0.66
C GLY A 220 -6.79 -11.50 0.54
N LYS A 221 -5.45 -11.54 0.46
CA LYS A 221 -4.59 -11.99 1.55
C LYS A 221 -3.73 -10.84 2.06
N VAL A 222 -3.77 -10.61 3.38
CA VAL A 222 -2.88 -9.65 4.04
C VAL A 222 -1.43 -10.08 3.82
N ASN A 223 -0.60 -9.14 3.38
CA ASN A 223 0.81 -9.40 3.12
C ASN A 223 1.77 -8.32 3.66
N ASN A 224 1.23 -7.22 4.19
CA ASN A 224 2.05 -6.20 4.87
C ASN A 224 1.19 -5.28 5.75
N ARG A 225 1.82 -4.61 6.75
CA ARG A 225 1.18 -3.61 7.62
C ARG A 225 2.16 -2.56 8.08
N LEU A 226 1.67 -1.32 8.16
CA LEU A 226 2.36 -0.17 8.74
C LEU A 226 1.52 0.50 9.80
N THR A 227 2.20 1.09 10.78
CA THR A 227 1.61 2.01 11.77
C THR A 227 2.53 3.22 11.96
N LYS A 228 2.00 4.29 12.55
CA LYS A 228 2.78 5.48 12.91
C LYS A 228 3.54 6.06 11.71
N ILE A 229 2.87 6.17 10.57
CA ILE A 229 3.45 6.80 9.38
C ILE A 229 3.70 8.28 9.67
N THR A 230 4.93 8.74 9.41
CA THR A 230 5.35 10.11 9.68
C THR A 230 6.11 10.71 8.50
N GLN A 231 6.10 12.05 8.42
CA GLN A 231 6.86 12.85 7.46
C GLN A 231 7.72 13.87 8.19
N MET A 232 8.79 14.32 7.55
CA MET A 232 9.59 15.43 8.03
C MET A 232 8.90 16.75 7.70
N LYS A 233 8.67 17.59 8.71
CA LYS A 233 8.14 18.94 8.59
C LYS A 233 8.85 19.84 9.59
N ASP A 234 9.43 20.93 9.13
CA ASP A 234 10.12 21.93 9.96
C ASP A 234 11.19 21.32 10.91
N GLY A 235 11.87 20.26 10.47
CA GLY A 235 12.92 19.58 11.24
C GLY A 235 12.39 18.47 12.19
N GLU A 236 11.08 18.25 12.27
CA GLU A 236 10.47 17.27 13.15
C GLU A 236 9.71 16.20 12.38
N TRP A 237 9.67 14.97 12.93
CA TRP A 237 8.83 13.89 12.41
C TRP A 237 7.42 14.03 12.96
N VAL A 238 6.47 14.39 12.09
CA VAL A 238 5.05 14.55 12.43
C VAL A 238 4.19 13.49 11.74
N PRO A 239 3.03 13.11 12.33
CA PRO A 239 2.13 12.13 11.70
C PRO A 239 1.74 12.53 10.28
N LEU A 240 1.73 11.55 9.37
CA LEU A 240 1.22 11.68 8.01
C LEU A 240 -0.03 10.83 7.88
N LYS A 241 -1.21 11.50 7.93
CA LYS A 241 -2.51 10.82 8.06
C LYS A 241 -3.43 10.99 6.86
N GLU A 242 -3.02 11.81 5.89
CA GLU A 242 -3.80 12.07 4.69
C GLU A 242 -2.89 12.38 3.50
N GLY A 243 -3.39 12.19 2.31
CA GLY A 243 -2.73 12.59 1.07
C GLY A 243 -3.50 12.11 -0.15
N LYS A 244 -2.98 12.41 -1.32
CA LYS A 244 -3.52 11.92 -2.58
C LYS A 244 -3.15 10.45 -2.79
N ILE A 245 -3.88 9.80 -3.71
CA ILE A 245 -3.65 8.43 -4.15
C ILE A 245 -3.10 8.50 -5.59
N GLY A 246 -2.07 7.70 -5.89
CA GLY A 246 -1.46 7.68 -7.21
C GLY A 246 -1.25 6.28 -7.76
N LEU A 247 -1.19 6.18 -9.09
CA LEU A 247 -0.85 4.95 -9.82
C LEU A 247 0.33 5.25 -10.73
N GLN A 248 1.43 4.53 -10.55
CA GLN A 248 2.66 4.76 -11.31
C GLN A 248 2.62 4.16 -12.72
N LEU A 249 3.47 4.76 -13.57
CA LEU A 249 4.01 4.19 -14.79
C LEU A 249 5.55 4.23 -14.66
N GLU A 250 6.19 3.06 -14.58
CA GLU A 250 7.62 2.96 -14.30
C GLU A 250 8.34 1.99 -15.25
N TYR A 251 8.47 2.43 -16.49
CA TYR A 251 9.21 1.74 -17.56
C TYR A 251 8.69 0.34 -17.93
N ALA A 252 7.44 0.01 -17.52
CA ALA A 252 6.76 -1.22 -17.92
C ALA A 252 5.31 -0.94 -18.28
N GLU A 253 4.82 -1.61 -19.33
CA GLU A 253 3.42 -1.57 -19.70
C GLU A 253 2.57 -2.20 -18.64
N VAL A 254 1.59 -1.45 -18.11
CA VAL A 254 0.66 -1.89 -17.08
C VAL A 254 -0.74 -1.37 -17.35
N TYR A 255 -1.72 -2.18 -16.98
CA TYR A 255 -3.14 -1.87 -17.09
C TYR A 255 -3.75 -1.75 -15.69
N TYR A 256 -4.64 -0.75 -15.50
CA TYR A 256 -5.42 -0.58 -14.28
C TYR A 256 -6.91 -0.49 -14.59
N ARG A 257 -7.74 -1.11 -13.74
CA ARG A 257 -9.20 -1.02 -13.80
C ARG A 257 -9.84 -1.23 -12.43
N ASN A 258 -11.17 -1.06 -12.35
CA ASN A 258 -11.94 -1.31 -11.13
C ASN A 258 -11.31 -0.62 -9.91
N ILE A 259 -10.97 0.68 -10.08
CA ILE A 259 -10.39 1.50 -9.04
C ILE A 259 -11.55 2.07 -8.22
N GLU A 260 -11.74 1.52 -7.03
CA GLU A 260 -12.89 1.80 -6.16
C GLU A 260 -12.45 2.11 -4.75
N ILE A 261 -13.15 3.03 -4.12
CA ILE A 261 -12.86 3.48 -2.76
C ILE A 261 -14.13 3.41 -1.90
N GLN A 262 -13.95 3.03 -0.64
CA GLN A 262 -14.96 3.11 0.41
C GLN A 262 -14.39 3.98 1.53
N GLU A 263 -15.00 5.15 1.79
CA GLU A 263 -14.56 6.01 2.88
C GLU A 263 -14.98 5.38 4.22
N LEU A 264 -14.08 5.38 5.19
CA LEU A 264 -14.28 4.80 6.51
C LEU A 264 -14.48 5.90 7.56
N LYS A 265 -15.09 5.58 8.68
CA LYS A 265 -15.20 6.48 9.83
C LYS A 265 -13.81 6.74 10.41
N PRO A 266 -13.55 7.96 10.92
CA PRO A 266 -12.33 8.29 11.65
C PRO A 266 -12.10 7.41 12.88
#